data_a8e5494c51cc67bac7bc4240b1b870a6
#
_entry.id   a8e5494c51cc67bac7bc4240b1b870a6
#
_cell.length_a   1.000
_cell.length_b   1.000
_cell.length_c   1.000
_cell.angle_alpha   90.00
_cell.angle_beta   90.00
_cell.angle_gamma   90.00
#
_symmetry.space_group_name_H-M   'P 1'
#
loop_
_entity.id
_entity.type
_entity.pdbx_description
1 polymer ?
#
loop_
_entity_poly.entity_id
_entity_poly.type
_entity_poly.pdbx_seq_one_letter_code
_entity_poly.pdbx_strand_id
1 'polypeptide(L)'
;MPGGRLLIGPLLRRVVGTRATVWVETSAPAVVTVSAAGGALGTAPTFSAYDHHYALVVVEGLVPDSVASYEVLIDGEMVWPMPESNFPPSMIRTRATDDRDQPVRLIFGSCRETTKHAVTLRLPPDDSTPMPGG
;
A
#
# COMPACT_ATOMS: atom_id res chain seq x y z
N MET A 1 -13.16 -23.77 -7.08
CA MET A 1 -13.80 -22.45 -7.11
C MET A 1 -12.73 -21.41 -7.29
N PRO A 2 -12.82 -20.54 -8.28
CA PRO A 2 -11.88 -19.45 -8.34
C PRO A 2 -12.10 -18.57 -7.10
N GLY A 3 -11.10 -18.48 -6.26
CA GLY A 3 -11.07 -17.53 -5.16
C GLY A 3 -11.22 -16.11 -5.68
N GLY A 4 -11.59 -15.18 -4.82
CA GLY A 4 -11.62 -13.77 -5.16
C GLY A 4 -10.26 -13.32 -5.68
N ARG A 5 -10.25 -12.40 -6.63
CA ARG A 5 -9.03 -11.76 -7.12
C ARG A 5 -8.75 -10.50 -6.32
N LEU A 6 -7.47 -10.16 -6.16
CA LEU A 6 -7.08 -8.87 -5.65
C LEU A 6 -7.35 -7.79 -6.71
N LEU A 7 -8.19 -6.81 -6.39
CA LEU A 7 -8.54 -5.70 -7.28
C LEU A 7 -7.73 -4.45 -6.97
N ILE A 8 -7.65 -4.08 -5.69
CA ILE A 8 -6.92 -2.90 -5.22
C ILE A 8 -6.09 -3.27 -4.00
N GLY A 9 -4.89 -2.74 -3.94
CA GLY A 9 -3.95 -2.97 -2.86
C GLY A 9 -2.90 -4.03 -3.20
N PRO A 10 -2.16 -4.50 -2.20
CA PRO A 10 -2.25 -4.12 -0.79
C PRO A 10 -1.83 -2.67 -0.55
N LEU A 11 -2.53 -2.01 0.35
CA LEU A 11 -2.20 -0.68 0.81
C LEU A 11 -1.84 -0.74 2.30
N LEU A 12 -0.58 -0.49 2.62
CA LEU A 12 -0.14 -0.36 4.01
C LEU A 12 -0.65 0.96 4.57
N ARG A 13 -1.54 0.89 5.56
CA ARG A 13 -2.23 2.06 6.10
C ARG A 13 -1.54 2.63 7.33
N ARG A 14 -1.20 1.80 8.27
CA ARG A 14 -0.68 2.23 9.56
C ARG A 14 0.28 1.20 10.12
N VAL A 15 1.36 1.68 10.70
CA VAL A 15 2.30 0.85 11.48
C VAL A 15 2.48 1.52 12.84
N VAL A 16 2.13 0.82 13.91
CA VAL A 16 2.27 1.30 15.30
C VAL A 16 2.80 0.16 16.16
N GLY A 17 3.95 0.38 16.76
CA GLY A 17 4.61 -0.65 17.58
C GLY A 17 4.88 -1.90 16.74
N THR A 18 4.32 -3.02 17.16
CA THR A 18 4.46 -4.34 16.52
C THR A 18 3.25 -4.72 15.66
N ARG A 19 2.42 -3.77 15.30
CA ARG A 19 1.18 -3.96 14.53
C ARG A 19 1.18 -3.11 13.27
N ALA A 20 0.63 -3.66 12.20
CA ALA A 20 0.39 -2.94 10.94
C ALA A 20 -1.01 -3.23 10.42
N THR A 21 -1.58 -2.31 9.68
CA THR A 21 -2.87 -2.51 9.00
C THR A 21 -2.67 -2.43 7.49
N VAL A 22 -3.21 -3.42 6.80
CA VAL A 22 -3.17 -3.54 5.34
C VAL A 22 -4.59 -3.58 4.79
N TRP A 23 -4.85 -2.75 3.82
CA TRP A 23 -6.14 -2.64 3.14
C TRP A 23 -6.09 -3.30 1.77
N VAL A 24 -7.14 -4.04 1.43
CA VAL A 24 -7.32 -4.64 0.10
C VAL A 24 -8.79 -4.56 -0.33
N GLU A 25 -9.00 -4.58 -1.64
CA GLU A 25 -10.30 -4.87 -2.27
C GLU A 25 -10.18 -6.16 -3.08
N THR A 26 -11.18 -7.01 -2.93
CA THR A 26 -11.26 -8.29 -3.64
C THR A 26 -12.49 -8.34 -4.54
N SER A 27 -12.45 -9.20 -5.56
CA SER A 27 -13.54 -9.32 -6.54
C SER A 27 -14.76 -10.08 -6.02
N ALA A 28 -14.63 -10.78 -4.89
CA ALA A 28 -15.68 -11.57 -4.26
C ALA A 28 -15.43 -11.67 -2.76
N PRO A 29 -16.45 -12.01 -1.95
CA PRO A 29 -16.24 -12.29 -0.52
C PRO A 29 -15.16 -13.36 -0.32
N ALA A 30 -14.24 -13.10 0.60
CA ALA A 30 -13.08 -13.95 0.83
C ALA A 30 -12.51 -13.76 2.24
N VAL A 31 -11.57 -14.61 2.60
CA VAL A 31 -10.71 -14.44 3.77
C VAL A 31 -9.33 -13.99 3.30
N VAL A 32 -8.89 -12.84 3.78
CA VAL A 32 -7.62 -12.23 3.40
C VAL A 32 -6.61 -12.43 4.51
N THR A 33 -5.46 -12.95 4.16
CA THR A 33 -4.33 -13.14 5.07
C THR A 33 -3.15 -12.30 4.59
N VAL A 34 -2.52 -11.59 5.50
CA VAL A 34 -1.24 -10.91 5.26
C VAL A 34 -0.18 -11.59 6.11
N SER A 35 0.84 -12.11 5.46
CA SER A 35 1.95 -12.83 6.10
C SER A 35 3.23 -12.03 5.91
N ALA A 36 3.89 -11.66 6.97
CA ALA A 36 5.16 -10.95 6.94
C ALA A 36 6.33 -11.86 7.30
N ALA A 37 7.49 -11.59 6.73
CA ALA A 37 8.72 -12.30 7.06
C ALA A 37 9.00 -12.20 8.57
N GLY A 38 9.45 -13.29 9.16
CA GLY A 38 9.66 -13.37 10.60
C GLY A 38 8.46 -13.89 11.40
N GLY A 39 7.35 -14.23 10.71
CA GLY A 39 6.20 -14.91 11.31
C GLY A 39 5.05 -14.00 11.74
N ALA A 40 5.14 -12.69 11.52
CA ALA A 40 4.00 -11.81 11.76
C ALA A 40 2.87 -12.11 10.79
N LEU A 41 1.65 -12.11 11.28
CA LEU A 41 0.48 -12.58 10.54
C LEU A 41 -0.77 -11.79 10.92
N GLY A 42 -1.66 -11.62 9.96
CA GLY A 42 -3.00 -11.13 10.19
C GLY A 42 -3.98 -11.77 9.21
N THR A 43 -5.20 -11.99 9.65
CA THR A 43 -6.27 -12.56 8.83
C THR A 43 -7.57 -11.83 9.13
N ALA A 44 -8.32 -11.51 8.10
CA ALA A 44 -9.64 -10.89 8.22
C ALA A 44 -10.57 -11.34 7.09
N PRO A 45 -11.85 -11.57 7.37
CA PRO A 45 -12.86 -11.72 6.33
C PRO A 45 -13.11 -10.38 5.66
N THR A 46 -13.52 -10.42 4.41
CA THR A 46 -14.00 -9.22 3.72
C THR A 46 -15.36 -8.79 4.25
N PHE A 47 -15.61 -7.50 4.21
CA PHE A 47 -16.94 -6.93 4.36
C PHE A 47 -17.40 -6.30 3.05
N SER A 48 -18.70 -6.24 2.83
CA SER A 48 -19.26 -5.71 1.58
C SER A 48 -19.88 -4.35 1.79
N ALA A 49 -19.59 -3.45 0.85
CA ALA A 49 -20.20 -2.13 0.77
C ALA A 49 -20.42 -1.79 -0.71
N TYR A 50 -21.65 -1.47 -1.08
CA TYR A 50 -22.02 -1.12 -2.47
C TYR A 50 -21.49 -2.11 -3.52
N ASP A 51 -21.67 -3.41 -3.28
CA ASP A 51 -21.18 -4.51 -4.13
C ASP A 51 -19.65 -4.61 -4.27
N HIS A 52 -18.91 -3.89 -3.45
CA HIS A 52 -17.48 -4.02 -3.29
C HIS A 52 -17.13 -4.83 -2.05
N HIS A 53 -16.01 -5.53 -2.08
CA HIS A 53 -15.55 -6.40 -0.99
C HIS A 53 -14.19 -5.94 -0.50
N TYR A 54 -14.12 -5.50 0.75
CA TYR A 54 -12.92 -4.92 1.36
C TYR A 54 -12.48 -5.72 2.57
N ALA A 55 -11.19 -5.74 2.82
CA ALA A 55 -10.64 -6.20 4.09
C ALA A 55 -9.62 -5.21 4.64
N LEU A 56 -9.69 -4.96 5.94
CA LEU A 56 -8.65 -4.31 6.70
C LEU A 56 -8.00 -5.38 7.59
N VAL A 57 -6.81 -5.78 7.21
CA VAL A 57 -6.08 -6.85 7.91
C VAL A 57 -5.14 -6.24 8.92
N VAL A 58 -5.24 -6.65 10.18
CA VAL A 58 -4.32 -6.27 11.24
C VAL A 58 -3.25 -7.33 11.36
N VAL A 59 -2.03 -6.98 10.98
CA VAL A 59 -0.84 -7.84 11.12
C VAL A 59 -0.25 -7.61 12.51
N GLU A 60 -0.04 -8.68 13.25
CA GLU A 60 0.52 -8.65 14.61
C GLU A 60 1.79 -9.50 14.70
N GLY A 61 2.60 -9.22 15.70
CA GLY A 61 3.82 -9.97 15.92
C GLY A 61 5.03 -9.46 15.13
N LEU A 62 4.99 -8.22 14.65
CA LEU A 62 6.14 -7.60 14.01
C LEU A 62 7.27 -7.37 15.02
N VAL A 63 8.51 -7.50 14.56
CA VAL A 63 9.68 -7.20 15.37
C VAL A 63 9.94 -5.70 15.36
N PRO A 64 10.16 -5.04 16.51
CA PRO A 64 10.56 -3.63 16.54
C PRO A 64 11.89 -3.39 15.81
N ASP A 65 12.06 -2.18 15.30
CA ASP A 65 13.27 -1.75 14.58
C ASP A 65 13.66 -2.72 13.45
N SER A 66 12.70 -3.10 12.65
CA SER A 66 12.89 -4.09 11.60
C SER A 66 12.21 -3.69 10.29
N VAL A 67 12.61 -4.38 9.25
CA VAL A 67 11.99 -4.30 7.92
C VAL A 67 11.62 -5.71 7.51
N ALA A 68 10.35 -5.95 7.22
CA ALA A 68 9.85 -7.26 6.82
C ALA A 68 9.11 -7.16 5.48
N SER A 69 9.45 -8.03 4.55
CA SER A 69 8.62 -8.22 3.36
C SER A 69 7.31 -8.89 3.73
N TYR A 70 6.25 -8.63 2.98
CA TYR A 70 4.97 -9.27 3.22
C TYR A 70 4.28 -9.73 1.94
N GLU A 71 3.43 -10.70 2.12
CA GLU A 71 2.63 -11.33 1.09
C GLU A 71 1.15 -11.25 1.44
N VAL A 72 0.29 -11.28 0.44
CA VAL A 72 -1.16 -11.33 0.61
C VAL A 72 -1.69 -12.61 0.02
N LEU A 73 -2.52 -13.31 0.81
CA LEU A 73 -3.23 -14.51 0.39
C LEU A 73 -4.74 -14.23 0.43
N ILE A 74 -5.44 -14.74 -0.56
CA ILE A 74 -6.90 -14.74 -0.62
C ILE A 74 -7.35 -16.21 -0.59
N ASP A 75 -8.15 -16.58 0.41
CA ASP A 75 -8.60 -17.96 0.64
C ASP A 75 -7.45 -18.99 0.60
N GLY A 76 -6.29 -18.60 1.14
CA GLY A 76 -5.10 -19.44 1.21
C GLY A 76 -4.21 -19.43 -0.03
N GLU A 77 -4.60 -18.79 -1.11
CA GLU A 77 -3.78 -18.65 -2.31
C GLU A 77 -3.02 -17.32 -2.33
N MET A 78 -1.72 -17.36 -2.59
CA MET A 78 -0.89 -16.17 -2.70
C MET A 78 -1.27 -15.37 -3.95
N VAL A 79 -1.67 -14.11 -3.75
CA VAL A 79 -2.07 -13.18 -4.82
C VAL A 79 -1.15 -11.98 -4.94
N TRP A 80 -0.33 -11.73 -3.93
CA TRP A 80 0.64 -10.65 -3.93
C TRP A 80 1.93 -11.05 -3.19
N PRO A 81 3.12 -10.77 -3.71
CA PRO A 81 3.37 -10.10 -4.98
C PRO A 81 2.93 -10.94 -6.18
N MET A 82 2.64 -10.27 -7.30
CA MET A 82 2.36 -10.98 -8.55
C MET A 82 3.64 -11.69 -9.03
N PRO A 83 3.53 -12.93 -9.58
CA PRO A 83 4.71 -13.72 -9.96
C PRO A 83 5.63 -13.01 -10.97
N GLU A 84 5.06 -12.15 -11.82
CA GLU A 84 5.79 -11.46 -12.89
C GLU A 84 6.15 -10.01 -12.52
N SER A 85 6.01 -9.63 -11.25
CA SER A 85 6.29 -8.28 -10.80
C SER A 85 7.79 -7.99 -10.83
N ASN A 86 8.16 -6.91 -11.52
CA ASN A 86 9.53 -6.37 -11.50
C ASN A 86 9.73 -5.29 -10.41
N PHE A 87 8.70 -5.05 -9.60
CA PHE A 87 8.80 -4.11 -8.49
C PHE A 87 9.49 -4.72 -7.28
N PRO A 88 10.14 -3.91 -6.46
CA PRO A 88 10.67 -4.38 -5.18
C PRO A 88 9.55 -4.99 -4.33
N PRO A 89 9.87 -5.94 -3.42
CA PRO A 89 8.89 -6.51 -2.54
C PRO A 89 8.25 -5.44 -1.65
N SER A 90 6.99 -5.62 -1.34
CA SER A 90 6.28 -4.78 -0.38
C SER A 90 6.83 -5.02 1.03
N MET A 91 7.10 -3.95 1.76
CA MET A 91 7.80 -4.00 3.04
C MET A 91 6.98 -3.31 4.13
N ILE A 92 7.02 -3.88 5.32
CA ILE A 92 6.56 -3.23 6.55
C ILE A 92 7.80 -2.84 7.34
N ARG A 93 7.87 -1.58 7.74
CA ARG A 93 8.98 -1.03 8.51
C ARG A 93 8.47 -0.61 9.88
N THR A 94 9.03 -1.19 10.93
CA THR A 94 8.72 -0.85 12.31
C THR A 94 9.78 0.07 12.91
N ARG A 95 9.37 0.87 13.87
CA ARG A 95 10.27 1.74 14.64
C ARG A 95 10.81 1.02 15.85
N ALA A 96 11.92 1.53 16.39
CA ALA A 96 12.44 1.07 17.67
C ALA A 96 11.45 1.38 18.81
N THR A 97 11.47 0.59 19.85
CA THR A 97 10.59 0.76 21.02
C THR A 97 10.87 2.08 21.75
N ASP A 98 12.12 2.51 21.78
CA ASP A 98 12.52 3.83 22.30
C ASP A 98 13.13 4.65 21.16
N ASP A 99 12.31 5.42 20.49
CA ASP A 99 12.67 6.17 19.28
C ASP A 99 12.56 7.68 19.46
N ARG A 100 12.42 8.16 20.70
CA ARG A 100 12.18 9.58 21.00
C ARG A 100 13.23 10.51 20.43
N ASP A 101 14.48 10.07 20.40
CA ASP A 101 15.61 10.84 19.90
C ASP A 101 16.08 10.40 18.50
N GLN A 102 15.31 9.53 17.84
CA GLN A 102 15.64 9.04 16.50
C GLN A 102 15.14 10.01 15.43
N PRO A 103 15.97 10.36 14.45
CA PRO A 103 15.53 11.21 13.35
C PRO A 103 14.48 10.49 12.50
N VAL A 104 13.43 11.21 12.11
CA VAL A 104 12.38 10.71 11.22
C VAL A 104 12.49 11.42 9.87
N ARG A 105 12.57 10.62 8.81
CA ARG A 105 12.44 11.13 7.44
C ARG A 105 11.02 10.87 6.95
N LEU A 106 10.28 11.94 6.72
CA LEU A 106 8.95 11.87 6.15
C LEU A 106 8.99 12.30 4.69
N ILE A 107 8.49 11.44 3.82
CA ILE A 107 8.29 11.73 2.40
C ILE A 107 6.78 11.70 2.15
N PHE A 108 6.25 12.75 1.58
CA PHE A 108 4.84 12.82 1.25
C PHE A 108 4.65 13.43 -0.14
N GLY A 109 3.54 13.06 -0.77
CA GLY A 109 3.13 13.59 -2.06
C GLY A 109 1.65 13.95 -2.04
N SER A 110 1.25 14.72 -3.01
CA SER A 110 -0.15 15.11 -3.21
C SER A 110 -0.60 14.64 -4.57
N CYS A 111 -1.83 14.21 -4.68
CA CYS A 111 -2.56 13.85 -5.89
C CYS A 111 -1.78 13.01 -6.91
N ARG A 112 -2.39 11.93 -7.32
CA ARG A 112 -1.99 11.20 -8.50
C ARG A 112 -3.12 11.28 -9.51
N GLU A 113 -2.84 11.86 -10.66
CA GLU A 113 -3.74 11.81 -11.79
C GLU A 113 -3.25 10.77 -12.80
N THR A 114 -4.12 9.83 -13.13
CA THR A 114 -3.87 8.85 -14.19
C THR A 114 -4.77 9.20 -15.37
N THR A 115 -4.27 10.02 -16.28
CA THR A 115 -5.00 10.40 -17.47
C THR A 115 -4.22 9.98 -18.71
N LYS A 116 -4.96 9.62 -19.76
CA LYS A 116 -4.38 9.39 -21.09
C LYS A 116 -3.74 10.65 -21.67
N HIS A 117 -4.03 11.80 -21.08
CA HIS A 117 -3.57 13.11 -21.53
C HIS A 117 -2.46 13.71 -20.67
N ALA A 118 -1.82 12.94 -19.78
CA ALA A 118 -0.72 13.40 -18.96
C ALA A 118 0.43 14.02 -19.76
N VAL A 119 0.56 13.67 -21.05
CA VAL A 119 1.53 14.25 -21.97
C VAL A 119 1.11 15.63 -22.47
N THR A 120 -0.16 15.99 -22.33
CA THR A 120 -0.72 17.24 -22.87
C THR A 120 -0.75 18.37 -21.83
N LEU A 121 -0.49 18.08 -20.58
CA LEU A 121 -0.34 19.08 -19.52
C LEU A 121 1.07 19.71 -19.58
N ARG A 122 1.44 20.22 -20.76
CA ARG A 122 2.52 21.16 -20.86
C ARG A 122 2.01 22.45 -20.22
N LEU A 123 2.72 22.91 -19.20
CA LEU A 123 2.58 24.29 -18.77
C LEU A 123 2.68 25.17 -20.01
N PRO A 124 1.79 26.14 -20.17
CA PRO A 124 1.94 27.11 -21.26
C PRO A 124 3.35 27.72 -21.14
N PRO A 125 3.99 28.03 -22.26
CA PRO A 125 5.25 28.71 -22.23
C PRO A 125 5.08 29.95 -21.36
N ASP A 126 6.03 30.16 -20.46
CA ASP A 126 6.09 31.32 -19.61
C ASP A 126 6.02 32.56 -20.55
N ASP A 127 4.92 33.26 -20.46
CA ASP A 127 4.66 34.45 -21.28
C ASP A 127 5.36 35.68 -20.66
N SER A 128 6.56 35.47 -20.16
CA SER A 128 7.49 36.52 -19.78
C SER A 128 8.18 37.08 -21.02
N THR A 129 7.38 37.50 -21.99
CA THR A 129 7.87 38.44 -22.99
C THR A 129 7.99 39.82 -22.31
N PRO A 130 9.19 40.37 -22.20
CA PRO A 130 9.31 41.74 -21.70
C PRO A 130 8.52 42.66 -22.62
N MET A 131 7.62 43.43 -22.04
CA MET A 131 6.92 44.48 -22.75
C MET A 131 7.97 45.39 -23.38
N PRO A 132 7.89 45.69 -24.67
CA PRO A 132 8.77 46.67 -25.25
C PRO A 132 8.50 47.99 -24.54
N GLY A 133 9.52 48.52 -23.90
CA GLY A 133 9.49 49.82 -23.24
C GLY A 133 9.19 50.89 -24.28
N GLY A 134 8.16 51.69 -24.00
CA GLY A 134 7.90 52.93 -24.69
C GLY A 134 8.85 54.02 -24.24
#